data_a0adb6f423e1b7598f30892db474413e
#
_entry.id   a0adb6f423e1b7598f30892db474413e
#
_cell.length_a   1.000
_cell.length_b   1.000
_cell.length_c   1.000
_cell.angle_alpha   90.00
_cell.angle_beta   90.00
_cell.angle_gamma   90.00
#
_symmetry.space_group_name_H-M   'P 1'
#
loop_
_entity.id
_entity.type
_entity.pdbx_description
1 polymer ?
#
loop_
_entity_poly.entity_id
_entity_poly.type
_entity_poly.pdbx_seq_one_letter_code
_entity_poly.pdbx_strand_id
1 'polypeptide(L)'
;ALPISEGTMAAILGLSNKIVESVCNEIDGIVKPANYNCPGQLVISGEFNAVEKACESLKEKGARRALILPVSGAFHSDLMKSASNELKKGIDNIDFKKPNCPIYQNFTASAVIDPLVIQANLLNQLTGAVLWSQSINKMIKDGVKEFIEVGPGNILQGLIKKIDGDVVVNKI
;
A
#
# COMPACT_ATOMS: atom_id res chain seq x y z
N ALA A 1 3.48 3.05 20.34
CA ALA A 1 2.67 3.85 19.41
C ALA A 1 3.38 5.18 19.19
N LEU A 2 3.56 5.57 17.93
CA LEU A 2 4.06 6.91 17.60
C LEU A 2 3.08 7.97 18.10
N PRO A 3 3.53 9.16 18.50
CA PRO A 3 2.64 10.27 18.80
C PRO A 3 1.72 10.51 17.60
N ILE A 4 0.44 10.53 17.85
CA ILE A 4 -0.65 10.68 16.84
C ILE A 4 -0.50 12.00 16.02
N SER A 5 0.39 12.90 16.43
CA SER A 5 0.53 14.26 15.87
C SER A 5 1.57 14.45 14.78
N GLU A 6 2.39 13.43 14.46
CA GLU A 6 3.56 13.65 13.60
C GLU A 6 3.40 13.16 12.16
N GLY A 7 2.41 12.32 11.87
CA GLY A 7 2.25 11.74 10.55
C GLY A 7 0.82 11.55 10.09
N THR A 8 0.63 11.57 8.77
CA THR A 8 -0.68 11.37 8.13
C THR A 8 -0.52 10.69 6.78
N MET A 9 -1.65 10.46 6.12
CA MET A 9 -1.73 9.93 4.76
C MET A 9 -2.69 10.76 3.91
N ALA A 10 -2.50 10.76 2.61
CA ALA A 10 -3.43 11.40 1.68
C ALA A 10 -3.68 10.54 0.43
N ALA A 11 -4.93 10.51 -0.01
CA ALA A 11 -5.33 9.85 -1.26
C ALA A 11 -5.21 10.84 -2.43
N ILE A 12 -4.44 10.45 -3.45
CA ILE A 12 -4.22 11.21 -4.67
C ILE A 12 -4.95 10.52 -5.82
N LEU A 13 -5.82 11.27 -6.49
CA LEU A 13 -6.64 10.75 -7.58
C LEU A 13 -6.40 11.52 -8.88
N GLY A 14 -6.29 10.80 -9.98
CA GLY A 14 -6.26 11.37 -11.34
C GLY A 14 -4.88 11.63 -11.90
N LEU A 15 -3.80 11.30 -11.19
CA LEU A 15 -2.42 11.42 -11.68
C LEU A 15 -1.79 10.04 -11.88
N SER A 16 -0.77 10.00 -12.74
CA SER A 16 0.08 8.81 -12.88
C SER A 16 0.99 8.64 -11.66
N ASN A 17 1.37 7.39 -11.35
CA ASN A 17 2.28 7.09 -10.25
C ASN A 17 3.59 7.88 -10.36
N LYS A 18 4.15 8.00 -11.57
CA LYS A 18 5.41 8.75 -11.82
C LYS A 18 5.34 10.22 -11.39
N ILE A 19 4.21 10.89 -11.63
CA ILE A 19 4.03 12.29 -11.22
C ILE A 19 3.98 12.37 -9.70
N VAL A 20 3.24 11.47 -9.04
CA VAL A 20 3.13 11.46 -7.58
C VAL A 20 4.48 11.14 -6.94
N GLU A 21 5.22 10.15 -7.46
CA GLU A 21 6.56 9.78 -7.01
C GLU A 21 7.54 10.96 -7.14
N SER A 22 7.53 11.65 -8.29
CA SER A 22 8.38 12.84 -8.52
C SER A 22 8.11 13.93 -7.47
N VAL A 23 6.83 14.26 -7.25
CA VAL A 23 6.46 15.27 -6.25
C VAL A 23 6.90 14.87 -4.85
N CYS A 24 6.66 13.62 -4.44
CA CYS A 24 7.13 13.15 -3.13
C CYS A 24 8.65 13.30 -2.95
N ASN A 25 9.43 13.09 -4.02
CA ASN A 25 10.89 13.22 -3.98
C ASN A 25 11.36 14.69 -3.99
N GLU A 26 10.53 15.63 -4.45
CA GLU A 26 10.81 17.06 -4.52
C GLU A 26 10.49 17.78 -3.20
N ILE A 27 9.62 17.22 -2.36
CA ILE A 27 9.20 17.82 -1.10
C ILE A 27 10.26 17.61 -0.01
N ASP A 28 10.61 18.68 0.69
CA ASP A 28 11.43 18.61 1.88
C ASP A 28 10.63 18.02 3.06
N GLY A 29 11.21 17.03 3.73
CA GLY A 29 10.57 16.23 4.77
C GLY A 29 10.23 14.80 4.33
N ILE A 30 9.66 14.02 5.25
CA ILE A 30 9.33 12.61 4.98
C ILE A 30 7.93 12.53 4.36
N VAL A 31 7.87 12.29 3.05
CA VAL A 31 6.66 11.92 2.33
C VAL A 31 6.99 10.94 1.20
N LYS A 32 6.21 9.87 1.09
CA LYS A 32 6.46 8.83 0.07
C LYS A 32 5.16 8.15 -0.38
N PRO A 33 5.15 7.52 -1.56
CA PRO A 33 4.08 6.61 -1.96
C PRO A 33 3.93 5.47 -0.95
N ALA A 34 2.70 5.23 -0.51
CA ALA A 34 2.37 4.23 0.51
C ALA A 34 1.45 3.12 -0.02
N ASN A 35 0.42 3.45 -0.85
CA ASN A 35 -0.46 2.43 -1.42
C ASN A 35 -0.67 2.67 -2.91
N TYR A 36 -0.19 1.76 -3.74
CA TYR A 36 -0.46 1.71 -5.17
C TYR A 36 -1.76 0.94 -5.42
N ASN A 37 -2.91 1.64 -5.32
CA ASN A 37 -4.22 1.00 -5.31
C ASN A 37 -4.68 0.54 -6.71
N CYS A 38 -4.72 1.45 -7.67
CA CYS A 38 -5.07 1.15 -9.06
C CYS A 38 -4.59 2.32 -9.95
N PRO A 39 -4.65 2.20 -11.29
CA PRO A 39 -4.34 3.31 -12.18
C PRO A 39 -5.07 4.59 -11.78
N GLY A 40 -4.33 5.68 -11.60
CA GLY A 40 -4.87 6.98 -11.17
C GLY A 40 -5.31 7.07 -9.71
N GLN A 41 -4.97 6.11 -8.85
CA GLN A 41 -5.25 6.16 -7.42
C GLN A 41 -4.05 5.67 -6.61
N LEU A 42 -3.37 6.58 -5.95
CA LEU A 42 -2.22 6.33 -5.10
C LEU A 42 -2.41 7.03 -3.75
N VAL A 43 -1.95 6.42 -2.66
CA VAL A 43 -1.91 7.04 -1.33
C VAL A 43 -0.47 7.39 -1.01
N ILE A 44 -0.26 8.61 -0.51
CA ILE A 44 1.03 9.07 0.05
C ILE A 44 0.97 9.07 1.57
N SER A 45 2.13 8.91 2.21
CA SER A 45 2.25 8.83 3.66
C SER A 45 3.53 9.52 4.12
N GLY A 46 3.48 10.21 5.26
CA GLY A 46 4.63 10.92 5.78
C GLY A 46 4.30 11.89 6.92
N GLU A 47 5.20 12.82 7.16
CA GLU A 47 5.01 13.93 8.09
C GLU A 47 3.83 14.79 7.64
N PHE A 48 3.05 15.29 8.60
CA PHE A 48 1.83 16.05 8.29
C PHE A 48 2.10 17.21 7.32
N ASN A 49 3.09 18.07 7.65
CA ASN A 49 3.43 19.23 6.81
C ASN A 49 3.95 18.84 5.42
N ALA A 50 4.72 17.75 5.31
CA ALA A 50 5.24 17.26 4.04
C ALA A 50 4.12 16.70 3.16
N VAL A 51 3.19 15.96 3.75
CA VAL A 51 1.99 15.46 3.04
C VAL A 51 1.08 16.59 2.57
N GLU A 52 0.87 17.64 3.38
CA GLU A 52 0.10 18.82 2.97
C GLU A 52 0.75 19.52 1.77
N LYS A 53 2.04 19.84 1.84
CA LYS A 53 2.79 20.45 0.73
C LYS A 53 2.72 19.59 -0.54
N ALA A 54 2.87 18.27 -0.39
CA ALA A 54 2.75 17.35 -1.51
C ALA A 54 1.33 17.40 -2.12
N CYS A 55 0.27 17.46 -1.29
CA CYS A 55 -1.11 17.59 -1.77
C CYS A 55 -1.34 18.88 -2.56
N GLU A 56 -0.78 20.01 -2.13
CA GLU A 56 -0.86 21.28 -2.84
C GLU A 56 -0.17 21.20 -4.19
N SER A 57 1.08 20.77 -4.23
CA SER A 57 1.86 20.59 -5.45
C SER A 57 1.18 19.61 -6.43
N LEU A 58 0.61 18.51 -5.92
CA LEU A 58 -0.10 17.54 -6.76
C LEU A 58 -1.40 18.11 -7.33
N LYS A 59 -2.12 18.98 -6.62
CA LYS A 59 -3.28 19.70 -7.15
C LYS A 59 -2.87 20.64 -8.30
N GLU A 60 -1.78 21.38 -8.14
CA GLU A 60 -1.22 22.24 -9.19
C GLU A 60 -0.81 21.44 -10.43
N LYS A 61 -0.30 20.21 -10.24
CA LYS A 61 0.03 19.28 -11.35
C LYS A 61 -1.20 18.56 -11.92
N GLY A 62 -2.41 18.92 -11.49
CA GLY A 62 -3.66 18.44 -12.07
C GLY A 62 -4.29 17.22 -11.38
N ALA A 63 -3.96 16.94 -10.12
CA ALA A 63 -4.68 15.92 -9.36
C ALA A 63 -6.15 16.28 -9.26
N ARG A 64 -7.02 15.35 -9.67
CA ARG A 64 -8.47 15.53 -9.55
C ARG A 64 -8.92 15.67 -8.10
N ARG A 65 -8.24 14.97 -7.20
CA ARG A 65 -8.40 15.08 -5.73
C ARG A 65 -7.07 14.77 -5.04
N ALA A 66 -6.76 15.51 -3.98
CA ALA A 66 -5.74 15.21 -2.99
C ALA A 66 -6.39 15.40 -1.62
N LEU A 67 -6.68 14.31 -0.93
CA LEU A 67 -7.51 14.28 0.28
C LEU A 67 -6.73 13.67 1.43
N ILE A 68 -6.54 14.44 2.50
CA ILE A 68 -6.01 13.92 3.77
C ILE A 68 -6.99 12.86 4.29
N LEU A 69 -6.45 11.73 4.70
CA LEU A 69 -7.22 10.62 5.23
C LEU A 69 -7.40 10.74 6.75
N PRO A 70 -8.53 10.33 7.32
CA PRO A 70 -8.77 10.36 8.76
C PRO A 70 -8.07 9.17 9.45
N VAL A 71 -6.74 9.14 9.36
CA VAL A 71 -5.90 8.10 9.97
C VAL A 71 -5.00 8.69 11.03
N SER A 72 -4.63 7.89 12.02
CA SER A 72 -3.85 8.31 13.19
C SER A 72 -2.34 8.15 13.03
N GLY A 73 -1.84 7.93 11.81
CA GLY A 73 -0.39 7.75 11.61
C GLY A 73 0.01 7.63 10.14
N ALA A 74 1.30 7.74 9.90
CA ALA A 74 1.93 7.61 8.58
C ALA A 74 2.27 6.15 8.27
N PHE A 75 1.24 5.32 8.06
CA PHE A 75 1.45 3.90 7.76
C PHE A 75 2.24 3.72 6.47
N HIS A 76 3.00 2.63 6.39
CA HIS A 76 3.84 2.28 5.24
C HIS A 76 4.92 3.32 4.93
N SER A 77 5.38 4.07 5.94
CA SER A 77 6.47 5.04 5.86
C SER A 77 7.55 4.77 6.90
N ASP A 78 8.69 5.47 6.75
CA ASP A 78 9.81 5.35 7.70
C ASP A 78 9.46 5.79 9.13
N LEU A 79 8.40 6.59 9.31
CA LEU A 79 7.89 6.99 10.62
C LEU A 79 7.34 5.80 11.43
N MET A 80 7.06 4.67 10.78
CA MET A 80 6.64 3.43 11.46
C MET A 80 7.79 2.60 12.03
N LYS A 81 9.06 2.98 11.80
CA LYS A 81 10.23 2.20 12.26
C LYS A 81 10.25 1.93 13.76
N SER A 82 9.75 2.84 14.57
CA SER A 82 9.70 2.66 16.03
C SER A 82 8.86 1.45 16.47
N ALA A 83 7.86 1.06 15.67
CA ALA A 83 7.02 -0.11 15.93
C ALA A 83 7.65 -1.45 15.46
N SER A 84 8.77 -1.40 14.71
CA SER A 84 9.37 -2.61 14.12
C SER A 84 9.79 -3.65 15.14
N ASN A 85 10.36 -3.21 16.27
CA ASN A 85 10.84 -4.14 17.30
C ASN A 85 9.68 -4.91 17.97
N GLU A 86 8.58 -4.23 18.25
CA GLU A 86 7.41 -4.86 18.85
C GLU A 86 6.72 -5.81 17.86
N LEU A 87 6.57 -5.40 16.61
CA LEU A 87 6.06 -6.27 15.55
C LEU A 87 6.95 -7.50 15.38
N LYS A 88 8.28 -7.30 15.36
CA LYS A 88 9.24 -8.40 15.23
C LYS A 88 9.09 -9.41 16.36
N LYS A 89 8.99 -8.97 17.62
CA LYS A 89 8.77 -9.88 18.75
C LYS A 89 7.48 -10.70 18.58
N GLY A 90 6.41 -10.08 18.11
CA GLY A 90 5.14 -10.79 17.83
C GLY A 90 5.29 -11.83 16.73
N ILE A 91 5.95 -11.48 15.63
CA ILE A 91 6.19 -12.36 14.49
C ILE A 91 7.13 -13.51 14.86
N ASP A 92 8.22 -13.26 15.59
CA ASP A 92 9.20 -14.27 15.98
C ASP A 92 8.61 -15.36 16.90
N ASN A 93 7.50 -15.07 17.58
CA ASN A 93 6.78 -16.02 18.42
C ASN A 93 5.78 -16.92 17.64
N ILE A 94 5.66 -16.74 16.33
CA ILE A 94 4.74 -17.50 15.47
C ILE A 94 5.53 -18.53 14.67
N ASP A 95 5.09 -19.78 14.73
CA ASP A 95 5.61 -20.85 13.87
C ASP A 95 4.95 -20.77 12.49
N PHE A 96 5.65 -20.15 11.56
CA PHE A 96 5.17 -20.02 10.17
C PHE A 96 5.29 -21.36 9.42
N LYS A 97 4.17 -21.90 9.02
CA LYS A 97 4.11 -23.11 8.20
C LYS A 97 4.18 -22.78 6.72
N LYS A 98 4.70 -23.71 5.92
CA LYS A 98 4.64 -23.60 4.47
C LYS A 98 3.18 -23.58 4.02
N PRO A 99 2.74 -22.57 3.26
CA PRO A 99 1.37 -22.51 2.77
C PRO A 99 1.08 -23.55 1.72
N ASN A 100 -0.19 -23.97 1.59
CA ASN A 100 -0.65 -24.93 0.58
C ASN A 100 -0.74 -24.33 -0.83
N CYS A 101 -0.78 -23.00 -0.93
CA CYS A 101 -0.79 -22.26 -2.19
C CYS A 101 0.12 -21.03 -2.07
N PRO A 102 0.58 -20.46 -3.20
CA PRO A 102 1.36 -19.24 -3.18
C PRO A 102 0.61 -18.07 -2.55
N ILE A 103 1.31 -17.26 -1.75
CA ILE A 103 0.80 -16.02 -1.15
C ILE A 103 1.43 -14.83 -1.88
N TYR A 104 0.60 -13.93 -2.39
CA TYR A 104 1.05 -12.66 -2.95
C TYR A 104 1.01 -11.59 -1.87
N GLN A 105 2.18 -11.23 -1.37
CA GLN A 105 2.30 -10.22 -0.33
C GLN A 105 2.46 -8.83 -0.95
N ASN A 106 1.78 -7.84 -0.37
CA ASN A 106 1.76 -6.47 -0.88
C ASN A 106 3.13 -5.80 -0.91
N PHE A 107 4.09 -6.26 -0.10
CA PHE A 107 5.45 -5.70 -0.06
C PHE A 107 6.25 -6.03 -1.32
N THR A 108 6.13 -7.25 -1.84
CA THR A 108 6.93 -7.72 -3.00
C THR A 108 6.13 -7.82 -4.29
N ALA A 109 4.80 -7.80 -4.21
CA ALA A 109 3.90 -8.05 -5.35
C ALA A 109 4.23 -9.34 -6.11
N SER A 110 4.66 -10.38 -5.42
CA SER A 110 5.09 -11.65 -6.01
C SER A 110 4.61 -12.85 -5.21
N ALA A 111 4.51 -14.00 -5.89
CA ALA A 111 4.14 -15.27 -5.27
C ALA A 111 5.26 -15.80 -4.36
N VAL A 112 4.94 -16.11 -3.11
CA VAL A 112 5.86 -16.63 -2.11
C VAL A 112 5.25 -17.87 -1.44
N ILE A 113 6.09 -18.90 -1.20
CA ILE A 113 5.73 -20.13 -0.49
C ILE A 113 6.71 -20.44 0.66
N ASP A 114 7.83 -19.74 0.73
CA ASP A 114 8.82 -19.91 1.79
C ASP A 114 8.38 -19.17 3.05
N PRO A 115 8.20 -19.87 4.20
CA PRO A 115 7.78 -19.26 5.46
C PRO A 115 8.72 -18.15 5.95
N LEU A 116 10.03 -18.29 5.76
CA LEU A 116 11.01 -17.28 6.20
C LEU A 116 10.90 -15.99 5.35
N VAL A 117 10.66 -16.14 4.05
CA VAL A 117 10.43 -15.00 3.16
C VAL A 117 9.10 -14.33 3.50
N ILE A 118 8.05 -15.11 3.77
CA ILE A 118 6.74 -14.59 4.19
C ILE A 118 6.90 -13.77 5.48
N GLN A 119 7.61 -14.30 6.47
CA GLN A 119 7.88 -13.64 7.74
C GLN A 119 8.65 -12.32 7.56
N ALA A 120 9.73 -12.33 6.76
CA ALA A 120 10.51 -11.14 6.46
C ALA A 120 9.69 -10.06 5.75
N ASN A 121 8.85 -10.45 4.79
CA ASN A 121 7.97 -9.52 4.08
C ASN A 121 6.92 -8.88 4.98
N LEU A 122 6.39 -9.58 5.98
CA LEU A 122 5.47 -9.01 6.98
C LEU A 122 6.13 -7.90 7.80
N LEU A 123 7.40 -8.08 8.19
CA LEU A 123 8.17 -7.04 8.89
C LEU A 123 8.42 -5.84 7.98
N ASN A 124 8.87 -6.09 6.76
CA ASN A 124 9.19 -5.04 5.79
C ASN A 124 7.96 -4.25 5.34
N GLN A 125 6.76 -4.86 5.37
CA GLN A 125 5.51 -4.19 5.03
C GLN A 125 5.17 -3.03 5.98
N LEU A 126 5.70 -3.05 7.21
CA LEU A 126 5.44 -1.98 8.18
C LEU A 126 5.86 -0.59 7.66
N THR A 127 7.00 -0.53 6.98
CA THR A 127 7.57 0.70 6.41
C THR A 127 7.54 0.73 4.89
N GLY A 128 7.22 -0.39 4.26
CA GLY A 128 7.19 -0.56 2.81
C GLY A 128 5.81 -0.31 2.21
N ALA A 129 5.80 0.16 0.98
CA ALA A 129 4.57 0.44 0.25
C ALA A 129 3.72 -0.82 0.02
N VAL A 130 2.40 -0.64 -0.03
CA VAL A 130 1.43 -1.64 -0.46
C VAL A 130 1.36 -1.63 -1.98
N LEU A 131 1.93 -2.63 -2.62
CA LEU A 131 2.00 -2.77 -4.08
C LEU A 131 0.77 -3.54 -4.61
N TRP A 132 -0.44 -3.09 -4.26
CA TRP A 132 -1.69 -3.79 -4.61
C TRP A 132 -1.87 -3.93 -6.12
N SER A 133 -1.76 -2.83 -6.86
CA SER A 133 -1.92 -2.85 -8.32
C SER A 133 -0.91 -3.78 -8.99
N GLN A 134 0.34 -3.77 -8.52
CA GLN A 134 1.40 -4.66 -9.01
C GLN A 134 1.10 -6.13 -8.68
N SER A 135 0.58 -6.40 -7.46
CA SER A 135 0.18 -7.75 -7.03
C SER A 135 -0.92 -8.33 -7.92
N ILE A 136 -1.98 -7.55 -8.17
CA ILE A 136 -3.09 -7.97 -9.04
C ILE A 136 -2.59 -8.23 -10.47
N ASN A 137 -1.82 -7.30 -11.05
CA ASN A 137 -1.24 -7.48 -12.38
C ASN A 137 -0.34 -8.73 -12.46
N LYS A 138 0.43 -9.01 -11.40
CA LYS A 138 1.27 -10.22 -11.34
C LYS A 138 0.43 -11.48 -11.26
N MET A 139 -0.62 -11.51 -10.43
CA MET A 139 -1.55 -12.65 -10.36
C MET A 139 -2.21 -12.94 -11.71
N ILE A 140 -2.69 -11.90 -12.41
CA ILE A 140 -3.27 -12.03 -13.75
C ILE A 140 -2.25 -12.62 -14.74
N LYS A 141 -1.02 -12.12 -14.71
CA LYS A 141 0.09 -12.62 -15.52
C LYS A 141 0.42 -14.08 -15.24
N ASP A 142 0.26 -14.50 -13.98
CA ASP A 142 0.48 -15.89 -13.54
C ASP A 142 -0.74 -16.80 -13.85
N GLY A 143 -1.78 -16.26 -14.50
CA GLY A 143 -2.93 -17.01 -15.01
C GLY A 143 -4.19 -16.98 -14.15
N VAL A 144 -4.22 -16.15 -13.09
CA VAL A 144 -5.43 -15.94 -12.26
C VAL A 144 -6.47 -15.20 -13.09
N LYS A 145 -7.68 -15.76 -13.19
CA LYS A 145 -8.82 -15.18 -13.94
C LYS A 145 -9.97 -14.76 -13.04
N GLU A 146 -10.00 -15.25 -11.82
CA GLU A 146 -11.06 -14.98 -10.86
C GLU A 146 -10.48 -14.57 -9.51
N PHE A 147 -11.08 -13.56 -8.91
CA PHE A 147 -10.75 -13.05 -7.58
C PHE A 147 -11.99 -13.11 -6.69
N ILE A 148 -11.80 -13.52 -5.44
CA ILE A 148 -12.87 -13.58 -4.45
C ILE A 148 -12.44 -12.70 -3.27
N GLU A 149 -13.17 -11.60 -3.03
CA GLU A 149 -12.99 -10.78 -1.84
C GLU A 149 -13.68 -11.43 -0.66
N VAL A 150 -12.92 -11.80 0.35
CA VAL A 150 -13.44 -12.42 1.58
C VAL A 150 -13.44 -11.38 2.70
N GLY A 151 -14.64 -11.02 3.20
CA GLY A 151 -14.77 -10.07 4.28
C GLY A 151 -15.83 -8.97 4.04
N PRO A 152 -15.96 -8.01 4.97
CA PRO A 152 -16.94 -6.93 4.86
C PRO A 152 -16.53 -5.91 3.77
N GLY A 153 -17.54 -5.36 3.08
CA GLY A 153 -17.32 -4.35 2.04
C GLY A 153 -17.07 -4.93 0.64
N ASN A 154 -16.65 -4.08 -0.29
CA ASN A 154 -16.41 -4.40 -1.70
C ASN A 154 -15.32 -3.50 -2.32
N ILE A 155 -14.42 -3.00 -1.48
CA ILE A 155 -13.40 -2.02 -1.90
C ILE A 155 -12.39 -2.66 -2.85
N LEU A 156 -11.93 -3.87 -2.53
CA LEU A 156 -10.92 -4.56 -3.33
C LEU A 156 -11.46 -4.97 -4.69
N GLN A 157 -12.73 -5.36 -4.78
CA GLN A 157 -13.39 -5.63 -6.07
C GLN A 157 -13.34 -4.39 -6.97
N GLY A 158 -13.68 -3.22 -6.42
CA GLY A 158 -13.64 -1.96 -7.16
C GLY A 158 -12.24 -1.57 -7.63
N LEU A 159 -11.21 -1.89 -6.86
CA LEU A 159 -9.81 -1.67 -7.25
C LEU A 159 -9.38 -2.65 -8.34
N ILE A 160 -9.70 -3.94 -8.21
CA ILE A 160 -9.37 -4.97 -9.20
C ILE A 160 -10.00 -4.62 -10.55
N LYS A 161 -11.29 -4.26 -10.57
CA LYS A 161 -11.98 -3.87 -11.81
C LYS A 161 -11.40 -2.63 -12.49
N LYS A 162 -10.75 -1.73 -11.74
CA LYS A 162 -10.02 -0.58 -12.31
C LYS A 162 -8.62 -0.95 -12.82
N ILE A 163 -8.04 -2.04 -12.31
CA ILE A 163 -6.75 -2.55 -12.77
C ILE A 163 -6.95 -3.36 -14.06
N ASP A 164 -7.94 -4.25 -14.04
CA ASP A 164 -8.32 -5.07 -15.18
C ASP A 164 -9.85 -5.33 -15.14
N GLY A 165 -10.56 -4.85 -16.15
CA GLY A 165 -12.01 -4.98 -16.27
C GLY A 165 -12.49 -6.36 -16.68
N ASP A 166 -11.61 -7.20 -17.26
CA ASP A 166 -11.97 -8.48 -17.87
C ASP A 166 -11.96 -9.63 -16.85
N VAL A 167 -11.26 -9.50 -15.73
CA VAL A 167 -11.22 -10.54 -14.70
C VAL A 167 -12.55 -10.67 -13.95
N VAL A 168 -12.89 -11.88 -13.55
CA VAL A 168 -14.07 -12.15 -12.72
C VAL A 168 -13.77 -11.75 -11.27
N VAL A 169 -14.66 -11.00 -10.65
CA VAL A 169 -14.51 -10.60 -9.25
C VAL A 169 -15.81 -10.87 -8.49
N ASN A 170 -15.71 -11.69 -7.46
CA ASN A 170 -16.80 -12.11 -6.59
C ASN A 170 -16.52 -11.75 -5.14
N LYS A 171 -17.52 -11.99 -4.24
CA LYS A 171 -17.45 -11.77 -2.80
C LYS A 171 -18.08 -12.93 -2.05
N ILE A 172 -17.51 -13.22 -0.88
CA ILE A 172 -18.08 -14.12 0.15
C ILE A 172 -18.23 -13.35 1.47
#